data_b8f1777562d252be8455ac7317b17f90
#
_entry.id   b8f1777562d252be8455ac7317b17f90
#
_cell.length_a   1.000
_cell.length_b   1.000
_cell.length_c   1.000
_cell.angle_alpha   90.00
_cell.angle_beta   90.00
_cell.angle_gamma   90.00
#
_symmetry.space_group_name_H-M   'P 1'
#
loop_
_entity.id
_entity.type
_entity.pdbx_description
1 polymer ?
#
loop_
_entity_poly.entity_id
_entity_poly.type
_entity_poly.pdbx_seq_one_letter_code
_entity_poly.pdbx_strand_id
1 'polypeptide(L)'
;MLSGNYKTYTVGHIVAERFETAQVFARHGIDFCCHGNVPFEEACQKRNVNPETVARELDSLAGTTEAPTFNEWPIDLLVDYVLKIHHRGIRTLGPQTAELLAKVVDRHSANHPELHEVQSLFNQALEDLENHLQKEEHVLFPYI
;
A
#
# COMPACT_ATOMS: atom_id res chain seq x y z
N MET A 1 -13.64 10.25 -10.41
CA MET A 1 -14.07 10.06 -9.00
C MET A 1 -15.05 8.90 -8.95
N LEU A 2 -14.65 7.82 -8.26
CA LEU A 2 -15.52 6.67 -8.00
C LEU A 2 -16.49 7.05 -6.88
N SER A 3 -17.66 7.54 -7.18
CA SER A 3 -18.71 7.79 -6.18
C SER A 3 -19.86 6.81 -6.36
N GLY A 4 -20.01 5.90 -5.39
CA GLY A 4 -21.24 5.15 -5.17
C GLY A 4 -21.58 3.98 -6.10
N ASN A 5 -20.93 3.78 -7.23
CA ASN A 5 -21.27 2.68 -8.15
C ASN A 5 -20.08 1.72 -8.37
N TYR A 6 -19.70 0.99 -7.31
CA TYR A 6 -18.60 0.02 -7.36
C TYR A 6 -18.92 -1.23 -8.19
N LYS A 7 -20.20 -1.48 -8.51
CA LYS A 7 -20.69 -2.68 -9.21
C LYS A 7 -20.06 -2.88 -10.59
N THR A 8 -19.69 -1.79 -11.25
CA THR A 8 -19.12 -1.81 -12.61
C THR A 8 -17.60 -1.98 -12.63
N TYR A 9 -16.96 -1.99 -11.48
CA TYR A 9 -15.50 -2.02 -11.36
C TYR A 9 -15.00 -3.34 -10.77
N THR A 10 -13.76 -3.68 -11.11
CA THR A 10 -13.03 -4.76 -10.44
C THR A 10 -12.40 -4.24 -9.14
N VAL A 11 -12.12 -5.14 -8.20
CA VAL A 11 -11.52 -4.75 -6.92
C VAL A 11 -10.13 -4.10 -7.11
N GLY A 12 -9.34 -4.60 -8.07
CA GLY A 12 -8.04 -4.00 -8.40
C GLY A 12 -8.16 -2.61 -9.00
N HIS A 13 -9.17 -2.35 -9.84
CA HIS A 13 -9.43 -1.02 -10.39
C HIS A 13 -9.78 -0.01 -9.30
N ILE A 14 -10.63 -0.42 -8.34
CA ILE A 14 -11.01 0.43 -7.21
C ILE A 14 -9.77 0.82 -6.37
N VAL A 15 -8.87 -0.13 -6.13
CA VAL A 15 -7.63 0.13 -5.38
C VAL A 15 -6.65 0.99 -6.19
N ALA A 16 -6.54 0.77 -7.51
CA ALA A 16 -5.69 1.59 -8.37
C ALA A 16 -6.12 3.06 -8.42
N GLU A 17 -7.44 3.32 -8.39
CA GLU A 17 -7.98 4.68 -8.33
C GLU A 17 -7.82 5.33 -6.95
N ARG A 18 -7.89 4.52 -5.89
CA ARG A 18 -7.81 4.99 -4.50
C ARG A 18 -7.16 3.93 -3.61
N PHE A 19 -5.86 4.07 -3.38
CA PHE A 19 -5.07 3.08 -2.63
C PHE A 19 -5.59 2.82 -1.20
N GLU A 20 -6.16 3.83 -0.54
CA GLU A 20 -6.74 3.71 0.81
C GLU A 20 -7.85 2.65 0.89
N THR A 21 -8.50 2.36 -0.23
CA THR A 21 -9.54 1.31 -0.31
C THR A 21 -8.99 -0.08 -0.08
N ALA A 22 -7.68 -0.30 -0.28
CA ALA A 22 -6.99 -1.55 0.00
C ALA A 22 -7.19 -2.01 1.45
N GLN A 23 -7.22 -1.09 2.41
CA GLN A 23 -7.44 -1.41 3.83
C GLN A 23 -8.85 -1.97 4.09
N VAL A 24 -9.86 -1.47 3.38
CA VAL A 24 -11.22 -2.00 3.48
C VAL A 24 -11.28 -3.42 2.95
N PHE A 25 -10.74 -3.65 1.75
CA PHE A 25 -10.70 -4.98 1.16
C PHE A 25 -9.92 -5.98 2.02
N ALA A 26 -8.78 -5.58 2.57
CA ALA A 26 -7.99 -6.41 3.47
C ALA A 26 -8.77 -6.83 4.72
N ARG A 27 -9.51 -5.90 5.36
CA ARG A 27 -10.36 -6.21 6.54
C ARG A 27 -11.44 -7.23 6.24
N HIS A 28 -11.99 -7.22 5.04
CA HIS A 28 -12.99 -8.17 4.59
C HIS A 28 -12.41 -9.44 3.94
N GLY A 29 -11.07 -9.58 3.93
CA GLY A 29 -10.37 -10.70 3.32
C GLY A 29 -10.53 -10.79 1.80
N ILE A 30 -10.88 -9.68 1.14
CA ILE A 30 -11.02 -9.59 -0.31
C ILE A 30 -9.64 -9.40 -0.93
N ASP A 31 -9.24 -10.33 -1.80
CA ASP A 31 -7.96 -10.29 -2.51
C ASP A 31 -8.05 -9.34 -3.71
N PHE A 32 -7.46 -8.17 -3.55
CA PHE A 32 -7.37 -7.14 -4.59
C PHE A 32 -6.04 -7.19 -5.37
N CYS A 33 -5.08 -7.97 -4.91
CA CYS A 33 -3.73 -8.08 -5.46
C CYS A 33 -3.63 -9.16 -6.53
N CYS A 34 -3.76 -10.44 -6.13
CA CYS A 34 -3.64 -11.59 -7.03
C CYS A 34 -4.90 -11.82 -7.88
N HIS A 35 -6.06 -11.42 -7.36
CA HIS A 35 -7.37 -11.54 -8.02
C HIS A 35 -8.04 -10.18 -8.25
N GLY A 36 -7.24 -9.15 -8.50
CA GLY A 36 -7.74 -7.79 -8.71
C GLY A 36 -8.66 -7.60 -9.92
N ASN A 37 -8.66 -8.54 -10.86
CA ASN A 37 -9.55 -8.56 -12.04
C ASN A 37 -10.98 -9.05 -11.74
N VAL A 38 -11.24 -9.52 -10.51
CA VAL A 38 -12.57 -9.98 -10.10
C VAL A 38 -13.51 -8.78 -9.91
N PRO A 39 -14.76 -8.82 -10.44
CA PRO A 39 -15.77 -7.81 -10.19
C PRO A 39 -16.06 -7.66 -8.68
N PHE A 40 -16.33 -6.42 -8.25
CA PHE A 40 -16.54 -6.07 -6.85
C PHE A 40 -17.60 -6.94 -6.15
N GLU A 41 -18.78 -7.12 -6.77
CA GLU A 41 -19.86 -7.92 -6.17
C GLU A 41 -19.47 -9.39 -6.05
N GLU A 42 -18.81 -9.95 -7.06
CA GLU A 42 -18.35 -11.34 -7.05
C GLU A 42 -17.29 -11.56 -5.95
N ALA A 43 -16.37 -10.61 -5.79
CA ALA A 43 -15.36 -10.67 -4.75
C ALA A 43 -15.97 -10.65 -3.35
N CYS A 44 -17.00 -9.83 -3.12
CA CYS A 44 -17.77 -9.80 -1.89
C CYS A 44 -18.50 -11.14 -1.65
N GLN A 45 -19.15 -11.70 -2.67
CA GLN A 45 -19.85 -12.97 -2.58
C GLN A 45 -18.90 -14.13 -2.22
N LYS A 46 -17.73 -14.19 -2.84
CA LYS A 46 -16.70 -15.21 -2.54
C LYS A 46 -16.24 -15.18 -1.07
N ARG A 47 -16.36 -14.06 -0.40
CA ARG A 47 -16.01 -13.89 1.02
C ARG A 47 -17.20 -13.87 1.96
N ASN A 48 -18.42 -14.11 1.44
CA ASN A 48 -19.67 -14.03 2.20
C ASN A 48 -19.86 -12.69 2.93
N VAL A 49 -19.44 -11.60 2.32
CA VAL A 49 -19.63 -10.24 2.83
C VAL A 49 -20.68 -9.50 2.00
N ASN A 50 -21.46 -8.66 2.66
CA ASN A 50 -22.49 -7.87 1.98
C ASN A 50 -21.83 -6.74 1.17
N PRO A 51 -22.01 -6.68 -0.17
CA PRO A 51 -21.44 -5.63 -1.01
C PRO A 51 -21.84 -4.22 -0.58
N GLU A 52 -23.06 -4.01 -0.09
CA GLU A 52 -23.52 -2.70 0.37
C GLU A 52 -22.80 -2.23 1.64
N THR A 53 -22.40 -3.16 2.50
CA THR A 53 -21.60 -2.84 3.69
C THR A 53 -20.19 -2.41 3.29
N VAL A 54 -19.55 -3.16 2.40
CA VAL A 54 -18.23 -2.82 1.87
C VAL A 54 -18.27 -1.49 1.12
N ALA A 55 -19.27 -1.27 0.27
CA ALA A 55 -19.45 -0.01 -0.46
C ALA A 55 -19.58 1.21 0.48
N ARG A 56 -20.37 1.11 1.56
CA ARG A 56 -20.48 2.19 2.57
C ARG A 56 -19.15 2.47 3.27
N GLU A 57 -18.36 1.45 3.56
CA GLU A 57 -17.03 1.64 4.13
C GLU A 57 -16.08 2.33 3.14
N LEU A 58 -16.13 1.94 1.85
CA LEU A 58 -15.38 2.60 0.79
C LEU A 58 -15.80 4.07 0.63
N ASP A 59 -17.09 4.37 0.70
CA ASP A 59 -17.62 5.74 0.63
C ASP A 59 -17.22 6.56 1.85
N SER A 60 -17.16 5.94 3.03
CA SER A 60 -16.73 6.63 4.26
C SER A 60 -15.27 7.10 4.21
N LEU A 61 -14.43 6.46 3.39
CA LEU A 61 -13.08 6.93 3.12
C LEU A 61 -13.07 8.19 2.23
N ALA A 62 -14.13 8.47 1.49
CA ALA A 62 -14.21 9.58 0.53
C ALA A 62 -14.19 10.98 1.19
N GLY A 63 -14.32 11.07 2.51
CA GLY A 63 -14.31 12.31 3.26
C GLY A 63 -13.01 12.61 4.03
N THR A 64 -12.01 11.74 3.98
CA THR A 64 -10.87 11.80 4.90
C THR A 64 -9.55 12.24 4.26
N THR A 65 -9.47 12.38 2.93
CA THR A 65 -8.26 12.90 2.30
C THR A 65 -8.60 13.75 1.07
N GLU A 66 -8.80 15.04 1.26
CA GLU A 66 -8.24 15.95 0.27
C GLU A 66 -6.74 15.64 0.26
N ALA A 67 -6.22 15.23 -0.89
CA ALA A 67 -4.78 15.04 -1.03
C ALA A 67 -4.11 16.33 -0.53
N PRO A 68 -3.13 16.25 0.40
CA PRO A 68 -2.53 17.44 0.94
C PRO A 68 -2.00 18.31 -0.20
N THR A 69 -2.31 19.60 -0.20
CA THR A 69 -1.79 20.56 -1.16
C THR A 69 -0.34 20.88 -0.81
N PHE A 70 0.55 19.93 -0.99
CA PHE A 70 1.96 20.03 -0.59
C PHE A 70 2.66 21.29 -1.12
N ASN A 71 2.19 21.82 -2.26
CA ASN A 71 2.72 23.07 -2.84
C ASN A 71 2.46 24.31 -1.97
N GLU A 72 1.52 24.25 -1.05
CA GLU A 72 1.16 25.35 -0.13
C GLU A 72 1.83 25.18 1.25
N TRP A 73 2.52 24.07 1.49
CA TRP A 73 3.14 23.82 2.76
C TRP A 73 4.47 24.56 2.91
N PRO A 74 4.76 25.13 4.09
CA PRO A 74 6.11 25.57 4.44
C PRO A 74 7.08 24.39 4.32
N ILE A 75 8.32 24.69 3.91
CA ILE A 75 9.32 23.67 3.62
C ILE A 75 9.67 22.80 4.84
N ASP A 76 9.72 23.40 6.03
CA ASP A 76 9.96 22.70 7.29
C ASP A 76 8.85 21.69 7.61
N LEU A 77 7.58 22.05 7.35
CA LEU A 77 6.46 21.12 7.50
C LEU A 77 6.54 19.96 6.49
N LEU A 78 6.96 20.24 5.26
CA LEU A 78 7.14 19.21 4.24
C LEU A 78 8.25 18.23 4.64
N VAL A 79 9.40 18.72 5.14
CA VAL A 79 10.47 17.88 5.67
C VAL A 79 9.99 17.03 6.84
N ASP A 80 9.27 17.63 7.80
CA ASP A 80 8.67 16.91 8.94
C ASP A 80 7.73 15.79 8.48
N TYR A 81 6.92 16.05 7.46
CA TYR A 81 6.01 15.06 6.89
C TYR A 81 6.78 13.89 6.26
N VAL A 82 7.82 14.18 5.46
CA VAL A 82 8.67 13.14 4.85
C VAL A 82 9.29 12.27 5.94
N LEU A 83 9.89 12.87 6.97
CA LEU A 83 10.55 12.14 8.06
C LEU A 83 9.56 11.29 8.87
N LYS A 84 8.42 11.87 9.25
CA LYS A 84 7.47 11.25 10.18
C LYS A 84 6.54 10.24 9.52
N ILE A 85 6.26 10.40 8.23
CA ILE A 85 5.34 9.54 7.50
C ILE A 85 6.10 8.57 6.60
N HIS A 86 6.94 9.08 5.71
CA HIS A 86 7.61 8.22 4.73
C HIS A 86 8.81 7.47 5.32
N HIS A 87 9.77 8.17 5.94
CA HIS A 87 10.96 7.50 6.47
C HIS A 87 10.62 6.51 7.60
N ARG A 88 9.78 6.95 8.55
CA ARG A 88 9.30 6.06 9.61
C ARG A 88 8.50 4.89 9.05
N GLY A 89 7.64 5.14 8.07
CA GLY A 89 6.86 4.10 7.39
C GLY A 89 7.74 3.04 6.77
N ILE A 90 8.75 3.44 6.00
CA ILE A 90 9.72 2.55 5.36
C ILE A 90 10.48 1.71 6.39
N ARG A 91 11.02 2.34 7.44
CA ARG A 91 11.77 1.67 8.52
C ARG A 91 10.90 0.72 9.34
N THR A 92 9.60 0.94 9.38
CA THR A 92 8.66 0.06 10.08
C THR A 92 8.18 -1.08 9.19
N LEU A 93 7.71 -0.76 8.00
CA LEU A 93 7.07 -1.74 7.10
C LEU A 93 8.08 -2.56 6.30
N GLY A 94 9.22 -1.99 5.97
CA GLY A 94 10.25 -2.67 5.19
C GLY A 94 10.71 -3.99 5.83
N PRO A 95 11.20 -3.98 7.08
CA PRO A 95 11.59 -5.21 7.78
C PRO A 95 10.44 -6.21 7.93
N GLN A 96 9.23 -5.74 8.25
CA GLN A 96 8.05 -6.60 8.36
C GLN A 96 7.72 -7.29 7.02
N THR A 97 7.84 -6.55 5.93
CA THR A 97 7.63 -7.09 4.58
C THR A 97 8.71 -8.11 4.22
N ALA A 98 9.97 -7.86 4.59
CA ALA A 98 11.07 -8.81 4.39
C ALA A 98 10.84 -10.13 5.13
N GLU A 99 10.35 -10.07 6.39
CA GLU A 99 9.99 -11.26 7.16
C GLU A 99 8.85 -12.06 6.52
N LEU A 100 7.83 -11.37 5.99
CA LEU A 100 6.72 -12.01 5.28
C LEU A 100 7.21 -12.65 3.98
N LEU A 101 8.05 -11.96 3.22
CA LEU A 101 8.64 -12.47 2.00
C LEU A 101 9.50 -13.71 2.27
N ALA A 102 10.30 -13.72 3.35
CA ALA A 102 11.07 -14.88 3.75
C ALA A 102 10.18 -16.11 4.00
N LYS A 103 9.02 -15.93 4.66
CA LYS A 103 8.03 -17.01 4.87
C LYS A 103 7.43 -17.50 3.56
N VAL A 104 7.19 -16.61 2.60
CA VAL A 104 6.69 -16.97 1.27
C VAL A 104 7.74 -17.79 0.52
N VAL A 105 9.00 -17.35 0.54
CA VAL A 105 10.12 -18.08 -0.08
C VAL A 105 10.25 -19.48 0.51
N ASP A 106 10.26 -19.60 1.84
CA ASP A 106 10.39 -20.89 2.53
C ASP A 106 9.29 -21.89 2.11
N ARG A 107 8.07 -21.42 1.93
CA ARG A 107 6.94 -22.30 1.59
C ARG A 107 6.77 -22.61 0.10
N HIS A 108 7.20 -21.72 -0.76
CA HIS A 108 6.83 -21.77 -2.17
C HIS A 108 8.02 -21.89 -3.14
N SER A 109 9.26 -21.67 -2.69
CA SER A 109 10.44 -21.68 -3.58
C SER A 109 10.69 -23.00 -4.27
N ALA A 110 10.22 -24.12 -3.71
CA ALA A 110 10.33 -25.43 -4.37
C ALA A 110 9.60 -25.48 -5.72
N ASN A 111 8.48 -24.75 -5.86
CA ASN A 111 7.70 -24.64 -7.09
C ASN A 111 7.93 -23.32 -7.82
N HIS A 112 8.51 -22.33 -7.13
CA HIS A 112 8.72 -20.96 -7.59
C HIS A 112 10.14 -20.51 -7.22
N PRO A 113 11.18 -21.05 -7.86
CA PRO A 113 12.57 -20.74 -7.54
C PRO A 113 12.92 -19.25 -7.75
N GLU A 114 12.20 -18.55 -8.61
CA GLU A 114 12.32 -17.10 -8.84
C GLU A 114 12.08 -16.26 -7.58
N LEU A 115 11.41 -16.80 -6.56
CA LEU A 115 11.17 -16.11 -5.30
C LEU A 115 12.46 -15.78 -4.53
N HIS A 116 13.53 -16.57 -4.71
CA HIS A 116 14.83 -16.26 -4.12
C HIS A 116 15.42 -14.98 -4.71
N GLU A 117 15.29 -14.78 -6.02
CA GLU A 117 15.73 -13.55 -6.67
C GLU A 117 14.89 -12.35 -6.22
N VAL A 118 13.57 -12.51 -6.14
CA VAL A 118 12.67 -11.46 -5.61
C VAL A 118 13.08 -11.05 -4.20
N GLN A 119 13.37 -12.01 -3.32
CA GLN A 119 13.82 -11.74 -1.96
C GLN A 119 15.17 -10.99 -1.93
N SER A 120 16.10 -11.42 -2.75
CA SER A 120 17.42 -10.78 -2.87
C SER A 120 17.29 -9.32 -3.32
N LEU A 121 16.53 -9.07 -4.38
CA LEU A 121 16.28 -7.72 -4.91
C LEU A 121 15.53 -6.84 -3.93
N PHE A 122 14.56 -7.40 -3.20
CA PHE A 122 13.82 -6.64 -2.18
C PHE A 122 14.73 -6.22 -1.03
N ASN A 123 15.57 -7.12 -0.51
CA ASN A 123 16.50 -6.80 0.55
C ASN A 123 17.53 -5.75 0.12
N GLN A 124 18.05 -5.88 -1.10
CA GLN A 124 18.95 -4.87 -1.67
C GLN A 124 18.27 -3.50 -1.81
N ALA A 125 17.03 -3.48 -2.29
CA ALA A 125 16.26 -2.23 -2.41
C ALA A 125 16.02 -1.57 -1.05
N LEU A 126 15.79 -2.34 0.02
CA LEU A 126 15.66 -1.80 1.38
C LEU A 126 16.96 -1.18 1.89
N GLU A 127 18.10 -1.83 1.63
CA GLU A 127 19.41 -1.30 2.01
C GLU A 127 19.72 -0.01 1.25
N ASP A 128 19.51 0.01 -0.06
CA ASP A 128 19.72 1.19 -0.90
C ASP A 128 18.80 2.34 -0.46
N LEU A 129 17.57 2.03 -0.11
CA LEU A 129 16.60 3.01 0.37
C LEU A 129 17.01 3.58 1.72
N GLU A 130 17.44 2.76 2.70
CA GLU A 130 17.94 3.27 3.98
C GLU A 130 19.14 4.19 3.81
N ASN A 131 20.08 3.85 2.92
CA ASN A 131 21.21 4.71 2.59
C ASN A 131 20.77 6.04 1.96
N HIS A 132 19.70 6.02 1.17
CA HIS A 132 19.08 7.22 0.61
C HIS A 132 18.45 8.10 1.69
N LEU A 133 17.62 7.52 2.55
CA LEU A 133 16.99 8.22 3.67
C LEU A 133 18.02 8.90 4.58
N GLN A 134 19.12 8.21 4.90
CA GLN A 134 20.20 8.78 5.71
C GLN A 134 20.87 10.00 5.04
N LYS A 135 21.05 9.96 3.73
CA LYS A 135 21.60 11.12 2.99
C LYS A 135 20.63 12.31 3.05
N GLU A 136 19.34 12.07 2.94
CA GLU A 136 18.35 13.14 3.08
C GLU A 136 18.36 13.72 4.50
N GLU A 137 18.33 12.88 5.52
CA GLU A 137 18.28 13.29 6.92
C GLU A 137 19.55 14.05 7.39
N HIS A 138 20.73 13.60 6.96
CA HIS A 138 21.98 14.12 7.47
C HIS A 138 22.68 15.14 6.54
N VAL A 139 22.31 15.14 5.25
CA VAL A 139 22.96 16.00 4.26
C VAL A 139 21.99 16.99 3.65
N LEU A 140 20.82 16.55 3.15
CA LEU A 140 19.92 17.43 2.42
C LEU A 140 19.07 18.30 3.36
N PHE A 141 18.31 17.68 4.26
CA PHE A 141 17.36 18.38 5.12
C PHE A 141 17.96 19.40 6.08
N PRO A 142 19.20 19.23 6.61
CA PRO A 142 19.83 20.27 7.43
C PRO A 142 20.16 21.57 6.68
N TYR A 143 20.12 21.59 5.35
CA TYR A 143 20.38 22.77 4.52
C TYR A 143 19.09 23.41 3.95
N ILE A 144 17.95 22.86 4.27
CA ILE A 144 16.63 23.36 3.89
C ILE A 144 16.00 24.15 5.03
#